data_20a91ba23c37df1e31e43fb2a74d4c79
#
_entry.id   20a91ba23c37df1e31e43fb2a74d4c79
#
_cell.length_a   1.000
_cell.length_b   1.000
_cell.length_c   1.000
_cell.angle_alpha   90.00
_cell.angle_beta   90.00
_cell.angle_gamma   90.00
#
_symmetry.space_group_name_H-M   'P 1'
#
loop_
_entity.id
_entity.type
_entity.pdbx_description
1 polymer ?
#
loop_
_entity_poly.entity_id
_entity_poly.type
_entity_poly.pdbx_seq_one_letter_code
_entity_poly.pdbx_strand_id
1 'polypeptide(L)'
;GLCKFFSEDERRVFKMGYVDEVIELVSKKNATEPEFLQTVEEVLSSLKPVVDKNEATYRKAALLERMCEPERVIEFRVAWVDDNGQTQVNRGYRVQFNGAIGPYKGGLRFHPSVNLSIMKFLGFEQTFKNSLTTLPMGGAKGGSDFDPRGKSDAEVMRFCQSFMLELWRHVGPDMDVPAGDIGVGGREVGYMFGMYKKLTREFTGTFTGKGLEFGGSLIRPEATGFGGLYFVNQMLQNAGHDIKGKTVAVSGFGNVAWGAVTKATQLGAKVVTISGPDGYIYDPDGICGDKIDYMLELRASGNDIVAPYAEKYPNATFVPGRRPWEVKVDIALPCATQNELNGEDAQNLINNGTLCIGEISNMGCTPEAIDAFIANKKLYAPGKAVNAGGVATSGLEMSQNAMHLSWRAEEVDEKLHGIMLGIHEQCVKYGTEADGYINYVKGANIAGFMKVAHAMMAQGIV
;
A
#
# COMPACT_ATOMS: atom_id res chain seq x y z
N GLY A 1 -33.29 32.34 23.67
CA GLY A 1 -34.37 32.75 22.78
C GLY A 1 -34.07 32.60 21.29
N LEU A 2 -32.87 32.26 20.86
CA LEU A 2 -32.49 32.14 19.44
C LEU A 2 -32.69 30.73 18.84
N CYS A 3 -33.00 29.73 19.67
CA CYS A 3 -33.15 28.34 19.22
C CYS A 3 -34.52 27.98 18.55
N LYS A 4 -35.42 28.92 18.38
CA LYS A 4 -36.78 28.62 17.86
C LYS A 4 -36.98 28.90 16.36
N PHE A 5 -35.96 29.38 15.65
CA PHE A 5 -36.07 29.80 14.24
C PHE A 5 -35.37 28.89 13.24
N PHE A 6 -34.69 27.85 13.67
CA PHE A 6 -33.99 26.94 12.76
C PHE A 6 -34.79 25.65 12.54
N SER A 7 -34.78 25.14 11.32
CA SER A 7 -35.32 23.83 10.96
C SER A 7 -34.60 22.70 11.74
N GLU A 8 -35.18 21.52 11.81
CA GLU A 8 -34.53 20.37 12.45
C GLU A 8 -33.18 20.03 11.81
N ASP A 9 -33.07 20.21 10.49
CA ASP A 9 -31.83 20.02 9.75
C ASP A 9 -30.79 21.09 10.09
N GLU A 10 -31.17 22.35 10.20
CA GLU A 10 -30.28 23.43 10.64
C GLU A 10 -29.83 23.25 12.10
N ARG A 11 -30.70 22.72 12.97
CA ARG A 11 -30.35 22.39 14.37
C ARG A 11 -29.42 21.21 14.48
N ARG A 12 -29.50 20.26 13.52
CA ARG A 12 -28.62 19.12 13.46
C ARG A 12 -27.21 19.54 13.01
N VAL A 13 -27.11 20.44 12.04
CA VAL A 13 -25.85 21.05 11.58
C VAL A 13 -25.16 21.82 12.70
N PHE A 14 -25.90 22.54 13.54
CA PHE A 14 -25.34 23.28 14.68
C PHE A 14 -24.77 22.40 15.82
N LYS A 15 -24.99 21.08 15.77
CA LYS A 15 -24.47 20.09 16.75
C LYS A 15 -23.40 19.18 16.20
N MET A 16 -23.15 19.21 14.90
CA MET A 16 -22.16 18.34 14.24
C MET A 16 -20.78 19.00 14.26
N GLY A 17 -19.73 18.21 14.51
CA GLY A 17 -18.37 18.65 14.32
C GLY A 17 -18.00 18.77 12.86
N TYR A 18 -16.95 19.52 12.57
CA TYR A 18 -16.51 19.80 11.18
C TYR A 18 -16.28 18.52 10.36
N VAL A 19 -15.66 17.51 10.96
CA VAL A 19 -15.44 16.21 10.27
C VAL A 19 -16.77 15.58 9.85
N ASP A 20 -17.76 15.55 10.74
CA ASP A 20 -19.06 14.91 10.45
C ASP A 20 -19.83 15.67 9.37
N GLU A 21 -19.75 17.01 9.37
CA GLU A 21 -20.34 17.85 8.32
C GLU A 21 -19.72 17.55 6.95
N VAL A 22 -18.39 17.40 6.88
CA VAL A 22 -17.70 17.09 5.63
C VAL A 22 -18.05 15.68 5.16
N ILE A 23 -18.10 14.69 6.05
CA ILE A 23 -18.54 13.33 5.70
C ILE A 23 -19.95 13.35 5.10
N GLU A 24 -20.88 14.08 5.71
CA GLU A 24 -22.24 14.23 5.18
C GLU A 24 -22.27 14.89 3.80
N LEU A 25 -21.49 15.96 3.62
CA LEU A 25 -21.36 16.66 2.33
C LEU A 25 -20.82 15.74 1.23
N VAL A 26 -19.73 15.02 1.52
CA VAL A 26 -19.11 14.08 0.57
C VAL A 26 -20.08 12.93 0.23
N SER A 27 -20.82 12.43 1.22
CA SER A 27 -21.82 11.37 1.04
C SER A 27 -22.95 11.80 0.11
N LYS A 28 -23.43 13.02 0.24
CA LYS A 28 -24.46 13.57 -0.65
C LYS A 28 -23.96 13.75 -2.08
N LYS A 29 -22.73 14.23 -2.25
CA LYS A 29 -22.13 14.44 -3.58
C LYS A 29 -21.80 13.15 -4.32
N ASN A 30 -21.48 12.09 -3.62
CA ASN A 30 -20.96 10.84 -4.17
C ASN A 30 -21.80 9.62 -3.81
N ALA A 31 -23.12 9.78 -3.77
CA ALA A 31 -24.06 8.77 -3.28
C ALA A 31 -23.99 7.40 -4.02
N THR A 32 -23.43 7.38 -5.24
CA THR A 32 -23.26 6.16 -6.05
C THR A 32 -21.87 5.53 -5.95
N GLU A 33 -21.04 5.99 -5.03
CA GLU A 33 -19.64 5.58 -4.89
C GLU A 33 -19.36 5.00 -3.50
N PRO A 34 -19.88 3.78 -3.18
CA PRO A 34 -19.86 3.23 -1.82
C PRO A 34 -18.46 2.98 -1.28
N GLU A 35 -17.52 2.49 -2.11
CA GLU A 35 -16.15 2.20 -1.68
C GLU A 35 -15.40 3.49 -1.32
N PHE A 36 -15.60 4.55 -2.10
CA PHE A 36 -15.02 5.84 -1.81
C PHE A 36 -15.60 6.46 -0.53
N LEU A 37 -16.91 6.39 -0.34
CA LEU A 37 -17.58 6.93 0.85
C LEU A 37 -17.13 6.24 2.13
N GLN A 38 -17.03 4.92 2.11
CA GLN A 38 -16.55 4.14 3.25
C GLN A 38 -15.15 4.59 3.66
N THR A 39 -14.25 4.73 2.70
CA THR A 39 -12.86 5.13 2.97
C THR A 39 -12.76 6.55 3.52
N VAL A 40 -13.51 7.49 2.97
CA VAL A 40 -13.56 8.88 3.47
C VAL A 40 -14.04 8.90 4.93
N GLU A 41 -15.10 8.17 5.25
CA GLU A 41 -15.64 8.09 6.61
C GLU A 41 -14.61 7.51 7.58
N GLU A 42 -13.97 6.40 7.22
CA GLU A 42 -12.95 5.75 8.06
C GLU A 42 -11.75 6.66 8.31
N VAL A 43 -11.22 7.28 7.27
CA VAL A 43 -10.03 8.15 7.37
C VAL A 43 -10.36 9.42 8.15
N LEU A 44 -11.41 10.16 7.77
CA LEU A 44 -11.73 11.42 8.44
C LEU A 44 -12.13 11.21 9.91
N SER A 45 -12.86 10.15 10.23
CA SER A 45 -13.21 9.84 11.61
C SER A 45 -11.98 9.61 12.49
N SER A 46 -10.93 9.00 11.95
CA SER A 46 -9.66 8.79 12.65
C SER A 46 -8.89 10.08 12.90
N LEU A 47 -9.20 11.15 12.18
CA LEU A 47 -8.51 12.44 12.26
C LEU A 47 -9.19 13.47 13.19
N LYS A 48 -10.39 13.16 13.71
CA LYS A 48 -11.13 14.07 14.61
C LYS A 48 -10.26 14.71 15.68
N PRO A 49 -9.42 13.98 16.46
CA PRO A 49 -8.65 14.59 17.54
C PRO A 49 -7.70 15.70 17.08
N VAL A 50 -7.19 15.63 15.85
CA VAL A 50 -6.27 16.63 15.29
C VAL A 50 -7.04 17.74 14.59
N VAL A 51 -8.10 17.40 13.87
CA VAL A 51 -8.94 18.38 13.16
C VAL A 51 -9.64 19.31 14.17
N ASP A 52 -10.19 18.77 15.24
CA ASP A 52 -10.91 19.56 16.26
C ASP A 52 -10.01 20.63 16.90
N LYS A 53 -8.73 20.34 17.09
CA LYS A 53 -7.75 21.30 17.60
C LYS A 53 -7.47 22.47 16.65
N ASN A 54 -7.71 22.30 15.37
CA ASN A 54 -7.42 23.27 14.32
C ASN A 54 -8.67 23.66 13.53
N GLU A 55 -9.86 23.36 14.05
CA GLU A 55 -11.13 23.45 13.34
C GLU A 55 -11.35 24.81 12.66
N ALA A 56 -11.19 25.91 13.38
CA ALA A 56 -11.43 27.25 12.84
C ALA A 56 -10.55 27.55 11.61
N THR A 57 -9.27 27.15 11.65
CA THR A 57 -8.32 27.38 10.57
C THR A 57 -8.62 26.49 9.37
N TYR A 58 -8.89 25.21 9.62
CA TYR A 58 -9.18 24.25 8.55
C TYR A 58 -10.53 24.52 7.87
N ARG A 59 -11.54 24.85 8.67
CA ARG A 59 -12.87 25.20 8.16
C ARG A 59 -12.82 26.45 7.28
N LYS A 60 -12.08 27.50 7.69
CA LYS A 60 -11.90 28.71 6.90
C LYS A 60 -11.27 28.46 5.52
N ALA A 61 -10.37 27.50 5.45
CA ALA A 61 -9.69 27.12 4.22
C ALA A 61 -10.44 26.03 3.43
N ALA A 62 -11.57 25.53 3.92
CA ALA A 62 -12.26 24.36 3.39
C ALA A 62 -11.30 23.17 3.14
N LEU A 63 -10.40 22.93 4.10
CA LEU A 63 -9.29 21.98 3.94
C LEU A 63 -9.79 20.56 3.68
N LEU A 64 -10.72 20.07 4.49
CA LEU A 64 -11.21 18.69 4.38
C LEU A 64 -12.07 18.52 3.12
N GLU A 65 -12.88 19.51 2.76
CA GLU A 65 -13.67 19.50 1.54
C GLU A 65 -12.78 19.40 0.31
N ARG A 66 -11.70 20.18 0.24
CA ARG A 66 -10.71 20.11 -0.84
C ARG A 66 -9.93 18.80 -0.83
N MET A 67 -9.59 18.29 0.35
CA MET A 67 -8.84 17.04 0.50
C MET A 67 -9.66 15.81 0.07
N CYS A 68 -10.97 15.85 0.18
CA CYS A 68 -11.88 14.78 -0.23
C CYS A 68 -12.36 14.91 -1.68
N GLU A 69 -12.05 15.99 -2.37
CA GLU A 69 -12.36 16.18 -3.79
C GLU A 69 -11.10 15.92 -4.62
N PRO A 70 -11.12 14.97 -5.59
CA PRO A 70 -9.99 14.78 -6.50
C PRO A 70 -9.71 16.07 -7.28
N GLU A 71 -8.45 16.40 -7.48
CA GLU A 71 -8.09 17.56 -8.31
C GLU A 71 -8.53 17.37 -9.76
N ARG A 72 -8.40 16.13 -10.30
CA ARG A 72 -8.85 15.77 -11.65
C ARG A 72 -9.26 14.31 -11.72
N VAL A 73 -10.32 14.06 -12.48
CA VAL A 73 -10.73 12.72 -12.90
C VAL A 73 -10.74 12.70 -14.43
N ILE A 74 -10.01 11.76 -15.00
CA ILE A 74 -9.92 11.54 -16.44
C ILE A 74 -10.54 10.17 -16.71
N GLU A 75 -11.62 10.16 -17.49
CA GLU A 75 -12.32 8.95 -17.89
C GLU A 75 -12.37 8.91 -19.42
N PHE A 76 -12.04 7.78 -20.02
CA PHE A 76 -11.92 7.67 -21.47
C PHE A 76 -12.28 6.28 -21.99
N ARG A 77 -12.68 6.22 -23.25
CA ARG A 77 -12.90 4.99 -23.98
C ARG A 77 -11.58 4.42 -24.49
N VAL A 78 -11.40 3.10 -24.35
CA VAL A 78 -10.28 2.37 -24.91
C VAL A 78 -10.83 1.34 -25.89
N ALA A 79 -10.64 1.55 -27.19
CA ALA A 79 -11.00 0.60 -28.24
C ALA A 79 -9.74 -0.14 -28.70
N TRP A 80 -9.83 -1.46 -28.82
CA TRP A 80 -8.72 -2.32 -29.24
C TRP A 80 -9.23 -3.55 -29.97
N VAL A 81 -8.37 -4.23 -30.69
CA VAL A 81 -8.73 -5.39 -31.50
C VAL A 81 -8.11 -6.66 -30.90
N ASP A 82 -8.93 -7.69 -30.70
CA ASP A 82 -8.47 -8.99 -30.20
C ASP A 82 -7.80 -9.83 -31.29
N ASP A 83 -7.31 -11.00 -30.90
CA ASP A 83 -6.61 -11.91 -31.83
C ASP A 83 -7.53 -12.53 -32.91
N ASN A 84 -8.86 -12.44 -32.70
CA ASN A 84 -9.86 -12.87 -33.69
C ASN A 84 -10.29 -11.74 -34.62
N GLY A 85 -9.67 -10.57 -34.55
CA GLY A 85 -10.03 -9.40 -35.34
C GLY A 85 -11.30 -8.69 -34.88
N GLN A 86 -11.81 -8.99 -33.70
CA GLN A 86 -13.00 -8.34 -33.14
C GLN A 86 -12.61 -7.10 -32.35
N THR A 87 -13.37 -6.02 -32.53
CA THR A 87 -13.19 -4.78 -31.78
C THR A 87 -13.77 -4.95 -30.37
N GLN A 88 -12.94 -4.65 -29.39
CA GLN A 88 -13.30 -4.61 -27.98
C GLN A 88 -13.30 -3.17 -27.47
N VAL A 89 -14.15 -2.88 -26.48
CA VAL A 89 -14.26 -1.54 -25.88
C VAL A 89 -14.20 -1.66 -24.37
N ASN A 90 -13.25 -0.96 -23.79
CA ASN A 90 -13.10 -0.85 -22.35
C ASN A 90 -13.14 0.63 -21.92
N ARG A 91 -13.25 0.85 -20.61
CA ARG A 91 -13.21 2.17 -20.00
C ARG A 91 -11.90 2.33 -19.25
N GLY A 92 -11.22 3.45 -19.46
CA GLY A 92 -10.00 3.80 -18.76
C GLY A 92 -10.23 4.95 -17.78
N TYR A 93 -9.44 4.97 -16.71
CA TYR A 93 -9.51 5.97 -15.64
C TYR A 93 -8.13 6.42 -15.21
N ARG A 94 -8.02 7.70 -14.87
CA ARG A 94 -6.94 8.24 -14.04
C ARG A 94 -7.50 9.27 -13.08
N VAL A 95 -7.39 9.01 -11.79
CA VAL A 95 -7.78 9.92 -10.72
C VAL A 95 -6.50 10.54 -10.17
N GLN A 96 -6.30 11.81 -10.48
CA GLN A 96 -5.24 12.66 -9.93
C GLN A 96 -5.80 13.31 -8.69
N PHE A 97 -5.56 12.66 -7.54
CA PHE A 97 -6.33 12.98 -6.34
C PHE A 97 -5.81 14.21 -5.63
N ASN A 98 -4.51 14.25 -5.33
CA ASN A 98 -3.90 15.36 -4.60
C ASN A 98 -2.42 15.50 -4.98
N GLY A 99 -2.05 16.67 -5.46
CA GLY A 99 -0.69 17.02 -5.90
C GLY A 99 0.06 17.96 -4.94
N ALA A 100 -0.43 18.18 -3.73
CA ALA A 100 0.14 19.18 -2.82
C ALA A 100 1.59 18.89 -2.41
N ILE A 101 2.00 17.62 -2.31
CA ILE A 101 3.32 17.23 -1.84
C ILE A 101 4.26 16.68 -2.91
N GLY A 102 3.83 16.69 -4.16
CA GLY A 102 4.65 16.23 -5.29
C GLY A 102 3.81 15.77 -6.48
N PRO A 103 4.46 15.29 -7.55
CA PRO A 103 3.75 14.72 -8.69
C PRO A 103 2.77 13.64 -8.26
N TYR A 104 1.63 13.56 -8.92
CA TYR A 104 0.69 12.47 -8.67
C TYR A 104 1.39 11.13 -8.85
N LYS A 105 1.21 10.21 -7.91
CA LYS A 105 1.85 8.89 -7.91
C LYS A 105 0.88 7.82 -7.48
N GLY A 106 0.77 6.79 -8.28
CA GLY A 106 -0.04 5.61 -7.96
C GLY A 106 -0.16 4.66 -9.14
N GLY A 107 -0.50 3.41 -8.84
CA GLY A 107 -0.57 2.33 -9.81
C GLY A 107 -1.77 2.42 -10.77
N LEU A 108 -1.67 1.63 -11.83
CA LEU A 108 -2.75 1.31 -12.75
C LEU A 108 -3.21 -0.12 -12.48
N ARG A 109 -4.52 -0.34 -12.39
CA ARG A 109 -5.14 -1.65 -12.18
C ARG A 109 -5.92 -2.08 -13.42
N PHE A 110 -5.63 -3.27 -13.93
CA PHE A 110 -6.43 -3.90 -14.99
C PHE A 110 -7.19 -5.09 -14.41
N HIS A 111 -8.47 -4.88 -14.18
CA HIS A 111 -9.35 -5.90 -13.60
C HIS A 111 -10.82 -5.55 -13.90
N PRO A 112 -11.69 -6.55 -14.16
CA PRO A 112 -13.11 -6.31 -14.48
C PRO A 112 -13.88 -5.50 -13.42
N SER A 113 -13.44 -5.52 -12.18
CA SER A 113 -14.07 -4.79 -11.08
C SER A 113 -13.76 -3.29 -11.04
N VAL A 114 -12.82 -2.83 -11.86
CA VAL A 114 -12.41 -1.41 -11.86
C VAL A 114 -13.57 -0.50 -12.26
N ASN A 115 -13.84 0.48 -11.42
CA ASN A 115 -14.79 1.55 -11.64
C ASN A 115 -14.29 2.85 -10.99
N LEU A 116 -15.00 3.94 -11.20
CA LEU A 116 -14.60 5.26 -10.68
C LEU A 116 -14.55 5.29 -9.15
N SER A 117 -15.52 4.69 -8.46
CA SER A 117 -15.56 4.65 -6.99
C SER A 117 -14.30 3.99 -6.40
N ILE A 118 -13.89 2.84 -6.96
CA ILE A 118 -12.68 2.13 -6.54
C ILE A 118 -11.44 2.96 -6.83
N MET A 119 -11.34 3.62 -7.99
CA MET A 119 -10.20 4.46 -8.33
C MET A 119 -10.10 5.70 -7.44
N LYS A 120 -11.23 6.31 -7.08
CA LYS A 120 -11.27 7.43 -6.12
C LYS A 120 -10.85 6.99 -4.73
N PHE A 121 -11.37 5.88 -4.23
CA PHE A 121 -10.97 5.37 -2.91
C PHE A 121 -9.47 5.08 -2.84
N LEU A 122 -8.95 4.38 -3.84
CA LEU A 122 -7.52 4.04 -3.87
C LEU A 122 -6.63 5.27 -4.05
N GLY A 123 -7.04 6.25 -4.84
CA GLY A 123 -6.32 7.51 -5.01
C GLY A 123 -6.29 8.36 -3.75
N PHE A 124 -7.40 8.39 -3.02
CA PHE A 124 -7.50 9.05 -1.73
C PHE A 124 -6.55 8.44 -0.69
N GLU A 125 -6.58 7.12 -0.54
CA GLU A 125 -5.66 6.41 0.37
C GLU A 125 -4.19 6.56 -0.06
N GLN A 126 -3.92 6.53 -1.36
CA GLN A 126 -2.57 6.65 -1.90
C GLN A 126 -1.93 8.00 -1.53
N THR A 127 -2.71 9.07 -1.45
CA THR A 127 -2.25 10.39 -1.03
C THR A 127 -1.59 10.33 0.35
N PHE A 128 -2.24 9.70 1.31
CA PHE A 128 -1.73 9.60 2.69
C PHE A 128 -0.61 8.57 2.83
N LYS A 129 -0.68 7.48 2.08
CA LYS A 129 0.39 6.47 2.04
C LYS A 129 1.69 7.05 1.49
N ASN A 130 1.62 7.77 0.37
CA ASN A 130 2.79 8.42 -0.21
C ASN A 130 3.38 9.49 0.71
N SER A 131 2.51 10.24 1.39
CA SER A 131 2.91 11.25 2.38
C SER A 131 3.80 10.69 3.48
N LEU A 132 3.53 9.48 3.96
CA LEU A 132 4.34 8.82 5.00
C LEU A 132 5.79 8.58 4.56
N THR A 133 6.05 8.34 3.28
CA THR A 133 7.40 8.08 2.78
C THR A 133 8.37 9.26 2.94
N THR A 134 7.85 10.45 3.23
CA THR A 134 8.57 11.75 3.21
C THR A 134 9.09 12.18 1.84
N LEU A 135 8.96 11.33 0.84
CA LEU A 135 9.34 11.66 -0.54
C LEU A 135 8.30 12.60 -1.21
N PRO A 136 8.72 13.39 -2.20
CA PRO A 136 7.83 14.34 -2.87
C PRO A 136 6.92 13.63 -3.89
N MET A 137 5.91 12.94 -3.40
CA MET A 137 4.92 12.21 -4.20
C MET A 137 3.50 12.51 -3.73
N GLY A 138 2.67 13.01 -4.62
CA GLY A 138 1.24 13.15 -4.43
C GLY A 138 0.49 11.82 -4.56
N GLY A 139 -0.83 11.86 -4.63
CA GLY A 139 -1.68 10.66 -4.74
C GLY A 139 -2.46 10.60 -6.04
N ALA A 140 -2.42 9.43 -6.66
CA ALA A 140 -3.22 9.08 -7.83
C ALA A 140 -3.55 7.60 -7.88
N LYS A 141 -4.56 7.25 -8.65
CA LYS A 141 -4.87 5.86 -9.03
C LYS A 141 -5.54 5.84 -10.38
N GLY A 142 -5.36 4.76 -11.11
CA GLY A 142 -6.01 4.60 -12.40
C GLY A 142 -6.16 3.14 -12.79
N GLY A 143 -6.61 2.92 -14.01
CA GLY A 143 -6.77 1.58 -14.54
C GLY A 143 -7.89 1.46 -15.55
N SER A 144 -8.33 0.23 -15.74
CA SER A 144 -9.39 -0.13 -16.68
C SER A 144 -10.12 -1.39 -16.22
N ASP A 145 -11.35 -1.54 -16.67
CA ASP A 145 -12.14 -2.78 -16.54
C ASP A 145 -11.65 -3.91 -17.46
N PHE A 146 -10.55 -3.69 -18.17
CA PHE A 146 -9.87 -4.70 -18.99
C PHE A 146 -9.33 -5.84 -18.12
N ASP A 147 -9.60 -7.08 -18.51
CA ASP A 147 -9.06 -8.28 -17.88
C ASP A 147 -7.90 -8.86 -18.68
N PRO A 148 -6.64 -8.77 -18.20
CA PRO A 148 -5.49 -9.31 -18.93
C PRO A 148 -5.40 -10.85 -18.87
N ARG A 149 -6.15 -11.49 -17.97
CA ARG A 149 -6.08 -12.94 -17.79
C ARG A 149 -6.65 -13.67 -19.00
N GLY A 150 -5.92 -14.68 -19.47
CA GLY A 150 -6.31 -15.48 -20.64
C GLY A 150 -6.14 -14.78 -21.98
N LYS A 151 -5.54 -13.59 -22.00
CA LYS A 151 -5.23 -12.86 -23.24
C LYS A 151 -3.77 -13.08 -23.66
N SER A 152 -3.52 -13.04 -24.97
CA SER A 152 -2.17 -13.14 -25.50
C SER A 152 -1.35 -11.89 -25.18
N ASP A 153 -0.02 -12.02 -25.24
CA ASP A 153 0.88 -10.86 -25.13
C ASP A 153 0.58 -9.79 -26.17
N ALA A 154 0.22 -10.21 -27.40
CA ALA A 154 -0.15 -9.30 -28.47
C ALA A 154 -1.44 -8.54 -28.18
N GLU A 155 -2.45 -9.19 -27.59
CA GLU A 155 -3.69 -8.54 -27.15
C GLU A 155 -3.41 -7.52 -26.05
N VAL A 156 -2.65 -7.92 -25.02
CA VAL A 156 -2.29 -7.03 -23.91
C VAL A 156 -1.47 -5.84 -24.41
N MET A 157 -0.54 -6.06 -25.34
CA MET A 157 0.23 -4.98 -25.94
C MET A 157 -0.67 -3.98 -26.69
N ARG A 158 -1.59 -4.47 -27.52
CA ARG A 158 -2.52 -3.61 -28.27
C ARG A 158 -3.44 -2.82 -27.32
N PHE A 159 -3.93 -3.47 -26.26
CA PHE A 159 -4.70 -2.77 -25.24
C PHE A 159 -3.89 -1.66 -24.57
N CYS A 160 -2.67 -1.96 -24.10
CA CYS A 160 -1.80 -0.99 -23.45
C CYS A 160 -1.48 0.20 -24.34
N GLN A 161 -1.25 -0.03 -25.64
CA GLN A 161 -1.01 1.03 -26.62
C GLN A 161 -2.24 1.91 -26.81
N SER A 162 -3.42 1.32 -26.94
CA SER A 162 -4.69 2.06 -27.06
C SER A 162 -5.01 2.86 -25.79
N PHE A 163 -4.75 2.28 -24.62
CA PHE A 163 -4.88 2.95 -23.34
C PHE A 163 -3.97 4.18 -23.25
N MET A 164 -2.72 4.07 -23.66
CA MET A 164 -1.76 5.18 -23.64
C MET A 164 -2.05 6.26 -24.69
N LEU A 165 -2.70 5.94 -25.80
CA LEU A 165 -3.14 6.96 -26.75
C LEU A 165 -4.07 8.00 -26.12
N GLU A 166 -4.85 7.60 -25.11
CA GLU A 166 -5.73 8.49 -24.38
C GLU A 166 -5.02 9.13 -23.16
N LEU A 167 -4.19 8.36 -22.45
CA LEU A 167 -3.61 8.78 -21.18
C LEU A 167 -2.36 9.67 -21.31
N TRP A 168 -1.58 9.55 -22.38
CA TRP A 168 -0.22 10.10 -22.44
C TRP A 168 -0.12 11.62 -22.17
N ARG A 169 -1.14 12.40 -22.52
CA ARG A 169 -1.17 13.86 -22.29
C ARG A 169 -1.32 14.23 -20.81
N HIS A 170 -1.75 13.29 -20.00
CA HIS A 170 -2.09 13.51 -18.60
C HIS A 170 -1.06 12.97 -17.62
N VAL A 171 0.02 12.39 -18.13
CA VAL A 171 1.10 11.82 -17.33
C VAL A 171 2.45 12.36 -17.76
N GLY A 172 3.42 12.31 -16.88
CA GLY A 172 4.78 12.80 -17.13
C GLY A 172 5.62 12.73 -15.88
N PRO A 173 6.97 12.84 -15.99
CA PRO A 173 7.89 12.60 -14.88
C PRO A 173 7.71 13.59 -13.71
N ASP A 174 7.28 14.81 -13.99
CA ASP A 174 7.09 15.87 -13.00
C ASP A 174 5.61 16.23 -12.75
N MET A 175 4.70 15.49 -13.37
CA MET A 175 3.26 15.73 -13.24
C MET A 175 2.53 14.55 -12.62
N ASP A 176 2.59 13.39 -13.24
CA ASP A 176 1.88 12.17 -12.82
C ASP A 176 2.67 10.93 -13.28
N VAL A 177 3.12 10.13 -12.32
CA VAL A 177 3.96 8.96 -12.57
C VAL A 177 3.21 7.69 -12.19
N PRO A 178 2.61 6.98 -13.16
CA PRO A 178 1.94 5.72 -12.92
C PRO A 178 2.93 4.57 -12.58
N ALA A 179 2.37 3.50 -12.07
CA ALA A 179 3.09 2.25 -11.76
C ALA A 179 2.19 1.03 -12.00
N GLY A 180 2.68 -0.14 -11.65
CA GLY A 180 1.88 -1.36 -11.64
C GLY A 180 0.98 -1.49 -10.41
N ASP A 181 -0.04 -2.32 -10.54
CA ASP A 181 -0.96 -2.78 -9.52
C ASP A 181 -1.58 -4.11 -10.00
N ILE A 182 -2.70 -4.56 -9.46
CA ILE A 182 -3.36 -5.79 -9.88
C ILE A 182 -3.58 -5.78 -11.41
N GLY A 183 -3.15 -6.84 -12.08
CA GLY A 183 -3.25 -6.99 -13.54
C GLY A 183 -2.26 -6.16 -14.36
N VAL A 184 -1.38 -5.40 -13.72
CA VAL A 184 -0.34 -4.59 -14.36
C VAL A 184 1.01 -4.89 -13.75
N GLY A 185 1.76 -5.74 -14.41
CA GLY A 185 3.13 -6.09 -14.04
C GLY A 185 4.17 -5.42 -14.95
N GLY A 186 5.39 -5.93 -14.90
CA GLY A 186 6.50 -5.41 -15.72
C GLY A 186 6.23 -5.43 -17.22
N ARG A 187 5.52 -6.44 -17.71
CA ARG A 187 5.11 -6.56 -19.13
C ARG A 187 4.23 -5.37 -19.55
N GLU A 188 3.18 -5.12 -18.81
CA GLU A 188 2.21 -4.04 -19.08
C GLU A 188 2.87 -2.67 -18.95
N VAL A 189 3.67 -2.47 -17.89
CA VAL A 189 4.46 -1.24 -17.70
C VAL A 189 5.39 -1.01 -18.90
N GLY A 190 6.06 -2.05 -19.36
CA GLY A 190 6.93 -1.99 -20.55
C GLY A 190 6.18 -1.56 -21.81
N TYR A 191 5.01 -2.17 -22.08
CA TYR A 191 4.20 -1.81 -23.24
C TYR A 191 3.69 -0.36 -23.17
N MET A 192 3.24 0.08 -21.99
CA MET A 192 2.78 1.46 -21.81
C MET A 192 3.92 2.47 -21.91
N PHE A 193 5.06 2.19 -21.30
CA PHE A 193 6.24 3.06 -21.40
C PHE A 193 6.75 3.17 -22.83
N GLY A 194 6.81 2.06 -23.56
CA GLY A 194 7.22 2.06 -24.96
C GLY A 194 6.32 2.93 -25.84
N MET A 195 5.00 2.87 -25.63
CA MET A 195 4.05 3.71 -26.36
C MET A 195 4.16 5.19 -25.94
N TYR A 196 4.30 5.47 -24.64
CA TYR A 196 4.53 6.83 -24.15
C TYR A 196 5.78 7.46 -24.77
N LYS A 197 6.91 6.74 -24.75
CA LYS A 197 8.17 7.18 -25.35
C LYS A 197 8.02 7.45 -26.85
N LYS A 198 7.24 6.63 -27.53
CA LYS A 198 6.96 6.79 -28.98
C LYS A 198 6.17 8.07 -29.25
N LEU A 199 5.14 8.35 -28.45
CA LEU A 199 4.27 9.49 -28.63
C LEU A 199 4.94 10.83 -28.25
N THR A 200 5.68 10.84 -27.14
CA THR A 200 6.35 12.04 -26.64
C THR A 200 7.70 12.29 -27.32
N ARG A 201 8.34 11.26 -27.84
CA ARG A 201 9.73 11.25 -28.32
C ARG A 201 10.74 11.63 -27.22
N GLU A 202 10.38 11.34 -25.98
CA GLU A 202 11.21 11.61 -24.79
C GLU A 202 11.41 10.33 -24.00
N PHE A 203 12.62 10.16 -23.48
CA PHE A 203 12.96 9.08 -22.55
C PHE A 203 13.04 9.65 -21.14
N THR A 204 11.94 9.53 -20.38
CA THR A 204 11.81 10.11 -19.06
C THR A 204 11.35 9.07 -18.02
N GLY A 205 11.38 9.44 -16.73
CA GLY A 205 10.91 8.62 -15.62
C GLY A 205 9.39 8.63 -15.44
N THR A 206 8.62 8.51 -16.50
CA THR A 206 7.16 8.63 -16.45
C THR A 206 6.47 7.45 -15.78
N PHE A 207 7.03 6.26 -15.82
CA PHE A 207 6.52 5.08 -15.12
C PHE A 207 7.54 4.59 -14.10
N THR A 208 7.06 3.92 -13.04
CA THR A 208 7.90 3.09 -12.17
C THR A 208 7.52 1.62 -12.27
N GLY A 209 8.44 0.74 -11.86
CA GLY A 209 8.30 -0.69 -12.12
C GLY A 209 8.78 -1.08 -13.51
N LYS A 210 9.62 -0.23 -14.12
CA LYS A 210 10.22 -0.51 -15.41
C LYS A 210 11.28 -1.62 -15.32
N GLY A 211 11.56 -2.27 -16.44
CA GLY A 211 12.71 -3.17 -16.56
C GLY A 211 14.03 -2.42 -16.30
N LEU A 212 15.03 -3.14 -15.82
CA LEU A 212 16.35 -2.57 -15.52
C LEU A 212 17.01 -1.95 -16.76
N GLU A 213 16.72 -2.48 -17.92
CA GLU A 213 17.27 -2.04 -19.22
C GLU A 213 16.82 -0.65 -19.63
N PHE A 214 15.72 -0.15 -19.04
CA PHE A 214 15.14 1.16 -19.40
C PHE A 214 14.72 1.99 -18.20
N GLY A 215 15.49 1.94 -17.12
CA GLY A 215 15.37 2.85 -16.00
C GLY A 215 14.72 2.28 -14.74
N GLY A 216 14.54 0.98 -14.65
CA GLY A 216 14.07 0.31 -13.44
C GLY A 216 15.09 0.36 -12.30
N SER A 217 14.61 0.21 -11.07
CA SER A 217 15.44 0.18 -9.86
C SER A 217 15.70 -1.24 -9.39
N LEU A 218 16.91 -1.49 -8.91
CA LEU A 218 17.23 -2.67 -8.09
C LEU A 218 16.45 -2.62 -6.77
N ILE A 219 16.39 -3.75 -6.06
CA ILE A 219 15.68 -3.95 -4.78
C ILE A 219 14.15 -3.88 -4.92
N ARG A 220 13.57 -3.57 -6.08
CA ARG A 220 12.12 -3.38 -6.22
C ARG A 220 11.29 -4.64 -5.87
N PRO A 221 11.67 -5.88 -6.28
CA PRO A 221 10.93 -7.08 -5.91
C PRO A 221 10.88 -7.36 -4.42
N GLU A 222 12.00 -7.12 -3.72
CA GLU A 222 12.17 -7.37 -2.28
C GLU A 222 11.76 -6.18 -1.39
N ALA A 223 11.57 -5.01 -1.97
CA ALA A 223 11.47 -3.75 -1.24
C ALA A 223 10.37 -3.71 -0.17
N THR A 224 9.22 -4.31 -0.44
CA THR A 224 8.11 -4.33 0.51
C THR A 224 8.46 -5.19 1.73
N GLY A 225 9.01 -6.36 1.52
CA GLY A 225 9.46 -7.25 2.59
C GLY A 225 10.63 -6.67 3.37
N PHE A 226 11.64 -6.16 2.69
CA PHE A 226 12.81 -5.51 3.32
C PHE A 226 12.39 -4.32 4.17
N GLY A 227 11.59 -3.42 3.61
CA GLY A 227 11.08 -2.26 4.31
C GLY A 227 10.25 -2.63 5.54
N GLY A 228 9.41 -3.66 5.42
CA GLY A 228 8.61 -4.18 6.53
C GLY A 228 9.48 -4.63 7.70
N LEU A 229 10.56 -5.33 7.44
CA LEU A 229 11.49 -5.77 8.48
C LEU A 229 12.28 -4.61 9.09
N TYR A 230 12.66 -3.61 8.32
CA TYR A 230 13.28 -2.40 8.89
C TYR A 230 12.34 -1.69 9.86
N PHE A 231 11.07 -1.57 9.49
CA PHE A 231 10.06 -0.97 10.37
C PHE A 231 9.83 -1.79 11.64
N VAL A 232 9.63 -3.10 11.50
CA VAL A 232 9.41 -4.02 12.63
C VAL A 232 10.62 -4.06 13.57
N ASN A 233 11.83 -4.10 13.03
CA ASN A 233 13.04 -4.02 13.83
C ASN A 233 13.09 -2.73 14.65
N GLN A 234 12.71 -1.61 14.06
CA GLN A 234 12.67 -0.32 14.75
C GLN A 234 11.59 -0.28 15.84
N MET A 235 10.42 -0.90 15.60
CA MET A 235 9.39 -1.06 16.64
C MET A 235 9.93 -1.82 17.85
N LEU A 236 10.64 -2.92 17.61
CA LEU A 236 11.23 -3.75 18.66
C LEU A 236 12.31 -2.99 19.43
N GLN A 237 13.24 -2.35 18.74
CA GLN A 237 14.28 -1.54 19.37
C GLN A 237 13.70 -0.42 20.23
N ASN A 238 12.70 0.28 19.73
CA ASN A 238 12.03 1.36 20.47
C ASN A 238 11.34 0.85 21.74
N ALA A 239 10.92 -0.41 21.77
CA ALA A 239 10.34 -1.08 22.93
C ALA A 239 11.38 -1.81 23.81
N GLY A 240 12.66 -1.68 23.52
CA GLY A 240 13.75 -2.31 24.29
C GLY A 240 14.03 -3.77 23.95
N HIS A 241 13.59 -4.24 22.79
CA HIS A 241 13.81 -5.61 22.30
C HIS A 241 14.82 -5.65 21.16
N ASP A 242 15.54 -6.77 21.05
CA ASP A 242 16.40 -7.09 19.92
C ASP A 242 15.71 -8.14 19.03
N ILE A 243 15.66 -7.91 17.73
CA ILE A 243 15.11 -8.89 16.78
C ILE A 243 15.96 -10.16 16.67
N LYS A 244 17.24 -10.06 16.97
CA LYS A 244 18.18 -11.19 16.92
C LYS A 244 17.75 -12.31 17.83
N GLY A 245 17.64 -13.52 17.26
CA GLY A 245 17.19 -14.70 17.98
C GLY A 245 15.68 -14.85 18.17
N LYS A 246 14.88 -13.87 17.71
CA LYS A 246 13.42 -13.95 17.75
C LYS A 246 12.88 -14.89 16.68
N THR A 247 11.78 -15.58 16.99
CA THR A 247 11.05 -16.42 16.03
C THR A 247 10.00 -15.59 15.30
N VAL A 248 9.84 -15.87 14.01
CA VAL A 248 8.96 -15.11 13.10
C VAL A 248 8.04 -16.04 12.35
N ALA A 249 6.74 -15.75 12.35
CA ALA A 249 5.77 -16.36 11.46
C ALA A 249 5.50 -15.42 10.28
N VAL A 250 5.64 -15.94 9.07
CA VAL A 250 5.34 -15.28 7.80
C VAL A 250 4.25 -16.06 7.09
N SER A 251 3.27 -15.36 6.51
CA SER A 251 2.28 -15.96 5.61
C SER A 251 2.63 -15.67 4.16
N GLY A 252 2.18 -16.55 3.25
CA GLY A 252 2.50 -16.45 1.84
C GLY A 252 3.92 -16.89 1.49
N PHE A 253 4.24 -16.92 0.21
CA PHE A 253 5.59 -17.04 -0.34
C PHE A 253 5.68 -16.34 -1.71
N GLY A 254 5.07 -15.17 -1.83
CA GLY A 254 5.27 -14.24 -2.95
C GLY A 254 6.48 -13.33 -2.72
N ASN A 255 6.63 -12.31 -3.56
CA ASN A 255 7.73 -11.35 -3.45
C ASN A 255 7.79 -10.68 -2.08
N VAL A 256 6.64 -10.33 -1.51
CA VAL A 256 6.55 -9.73 -0.18
C VAL A 256 7.06 -10.71 0.89
N ALA A 257 6.57 -11.94 0.86
CA ALA A 257 6.92 -12.95 1.85
C ALA A 257 8.40 -13.35 1.78
N TRP A 258 8.93 -13.70 0.61
CA TRP A 258 10.33 -14.09 0.51
C TRP A 258 11.30 -12.94 0.82
N GLY A 259 10.93 -11.70 0.47
CA GLY A 259 11.68 -10.50 0.90
C GLY A 259 11.71 -10.37 2.43
N ALA A 260 10.58 -10.58 3.08
CA ALA A 260 10.49 -10.58 4.55
C ALA A 260 11.32 -11.71 5.17
N VAL A 261 11.21 -12.94 4.64
CA VAL A 261 12.01 -14.10 5.10
C VAL A 261 13.50 -13.82 4.97
N THR A 262 13.94 -13.30 3.84
CA THR A 262 15.35 -13.01 3.58
C THR A 262 15.88 -11.94 4.53
N LYS A 263 15.18 -10.83 4.69
CA LYS A 263 15.63 -9.72 5.55
C LYS A 263 15.59 -10.10 7.04
N ALA A 264 14.55 -10.81 7.49
CA ALA A 264 14.46 -11.29 8.86
C ALA A 264 15.66 -12.19 9.22
N THR A 265 16.03 -13.09 8.32
CA THR A 265 17.22 -13.96 8.47
C THR A 265 18.50 -13.15 8.52
N GLN A 266 18.67 -12.15 7.64
CA GLN A 266 19.84 -11.27 7.66
C GLN A 266 19.96 -10.47 8.96
N LEU A 267 18.84 -10.10 9.59
CA LEU A 267 18.81 -9.39 10.87
C LEU A 267 19.00 -10.31 12.07
N GLY A 268 19.13 -11.62 11.86
CA GLY A 268 19.40 -12.62 12.91
C GLY A 268 18.15 -13.25 13.53
N ALA A 269 16.96 -12.99 12.98
CA ALA A 269 15.73 -13.67 13.37
C ALA A 269 15.62 -15.07 12.72
N LYS A 270 14.78 -15.92 13.29
CA LYS A 270 14.48 -17.25 12.75
C LYS A 270 13.04 -17.26 12.22
N VAL A 271 12.88 -17.33 10.91
CA VAL A 271 11.57 -17.51 10.28
C VAL A 271 11.20 -18.98 10.31
N VAL A 272 10.05 -19.31 10.91
CA VAL A 272 9.62 -20.69 11.13
C VAL A 272 8.40 -21.10 10.33
N THR A 273 7.74 -20.16 9.65
CA THR A 273 6.57 -20.46 8.80
C THR A 273 6.62 -19.74 7.46
N ILE A 274 6.05 -20.38 6.46
CA ILE A 274 5.58 -19.81 5.19
C ILE A 274 4.23 -20.43 4.90
N SER A 275 3.43 -19.83 4.02
CA SER A 275 2.13 -20.38 3.65
C SER A 275 1.81 -20.20 2.16
N GLY A 276 0.89 -21.01 1.68
CA GLY A 276 0.35 -20.97 0.32
C GLY A 276 -1.16 -21.20 0.33
N PRO A 277 -1.79 -21.28 -0.86
CA PRO A 277 -3.21 -21.61 -0.96
C PRO A 277 -3.59 -22.98 -0.36
N ASP A 278 -2.63 -23.90 -0.31
CA ASP A 278 -2.78 -25.26 0.18
C ASP A 278 -2.66 -25.42 1.69
N GLY A 279 -2.03 -24.46 2.39
CA GLY A 279 -1.82 -24.52 3.84
C GLY A 279 -0.54 -23.80 4.26
N TYR A 280 0.02 -24.17 5.42
CA TYR A 280 1.30 -23.59 5.86
C TYR A 280 2.35 -24.65 6.21
N ILE A 281 3.59 -24.21 6.16
CA ILE A 281 4.76 -24.96 6.64
C ILE A 281 5.18 -24.41 8.01
N TYR A 282 5.44 -25.33 8.95
CA TYR A 282 6.17 -25.04 10.17
C TYR A 282 7.50 -25.76 10.14
N ASP A 283 8.59 -25.00 10.14
CA ASP A 283 9.97 -25.50 10.18
C ASP A 283 10.69 -24.97 11.42
N PRO A 284 10.84 -25.76 12.49
CA PRO A 284 11.52 -25.31 13.71
C PRO A 284 13.00 -25.02 13.52
N ASP A 285 13.61 -25.54 12.45
CA ASP A 285 15.03 -25.31 12.14
C ASP A 285 15.26 -23.96 11.44
N GLY A 286 14.20 -23.32 11.02
CA GLY A 286 14.24 -22.04 10.30
C GLY A 286 14.26 -22.19 8.78
N ILE A 287 13.62 -21.23 8.11
CA ILE A 287 13.49 -21.16 6.65
C ILE A 287 14.52 -20.15 6.14
N CYS A 288 15.65 -20.64 5.65
CA CYS A 288 16.74 -19.80 5.17
C CYS A 288 17.62 -20.54 4.14
N GLY A 289 18.50 -19.81 3.46
CA GLY A 289 19.46 -20.37 2.51
C GLY A 289 18.80 -21.13 1.36
N ASP A 290 19.29 -22.35 1.13
CA ASP A 290 18.81 -23.25 0.06
C ASP A 290 17.32 -23.59 0.15
N LYS A 291 16.71 -23.48 1.31
CA LYS A 291 15.26 -23.66 1.47
C LYS A 291 14.47 -22.54 0.78
N ILE A 292 14.97 -21.31 0.84
CA ILE A 292 14.41 -20.18 0.10
C ILE A 292 14.61 -20.41 -1.40
N ASP A 293 15.81 -20.77 -1.83
CA ASP A 293 16.13 -21.02 -3.23
C ASP A 293 15.22 -22.11 -3.82
N TYR A 294 15.03 -23.19 -3.10
CA TYR A 294 14.13 -24.28 -3.49
C TYR A 294 12.69 -23.77 -3.70
N MET A 295 12.18 -22.95 -2.80
CA MET A 295 10.82 -22.41 -2.90
C MET A 295 10.68 -21.42 -4.06
N LEU A 296 11.71 -20.63 -4.33
CA LEU A 296 11.73 -19.72 -5.47
C LEU A 296 11.74 -20.49 -6.81
N GLU A 297 12.52 -21.57 -6.91
CA GLU A 297 12.53 -22.44 -8.09
C GLU A 297 11.17 -23.13 -8.29
N LEU A 298 10.57 -23.64 -7.23
CA LEU A 298 9.24 -24.25 -7.26
C LEU A 298 8.18 -23.28 -7.80
N ARG A 299 8.21 -22.06 -7.32
CA ARG A 299 7.31 -21.01 -7.77
C ARG A 299 7.57 -20.62 -9.23
N ALA A 300 8.82 -20.49 -9.62
CA ALA A 300 9.20 -20.16 -11.00
C ALA A 300 8.75 -21.24 -11.99
N SER A 301 8.58 -22.48 -11.55
CA SER A 301 8.04 -23.59 -12.35
C SER A 301 6.50 -23.55 -12.50
N GLY A 302 5.85 -22.53 -11.95
CA GLY A 302 4.39 -22.36 -11.98
C GLY A 302 3.64 -23.11 -10.87
N ASN A 303 4.35 -23.64 -9.89
CA ASN A 303 3.76 -24.37 -8.76
C ASN A 303 3.68 -23.46 -7.51
N ASP A 304 2.48 -22.99 -7.19
CA ASP A 304 2.23 -21.99 -6.15
C ASP A 304 1.71 -22.62 -4.83
N ILE A 305 2.24 -23.80 -4.48
CA ILE A 305 1.91 -24.53 -3.24
C ILE A 305 3.14 -24.72 -2.37
N VAL A 306 2.94 -24.91 -1.07
CA VAL A 306 4.04 -25.06 -0.09
C VAL A 306 4.27 -26.50 0.41
N ALA A 307 3.31 -27.40 0.20
CA ALA A 307 3.41 -28.79 0.63
C ALA A 307 4.73 -29.50 0.25
N PRO A 308 5.30 -29.29 -0.98
CA PRO A 308 6.57 -29.90 -1.37
C PRO A 308 7.75 -29.57 -0.47
N TYR A 309 7.72 -28.47 0.27
CA TYR A 309 8.75 -28.11 1.25
C TYR A 309 8.93 -29.20 2.33
N ALA A 310 7.82 -29.67 2.91
CA ALA A 310 7.87 -30.70 3.95
C ALA A 310 8.31 -32.07 3.42
N GLU A 311 8.11 -32.33 2.13
CA GLU A 311 8.62 -33.56 1.49
C GLU A 311 10.14 -33.53 1.36
N LYS A 312 10.71 -32.35 1.05
CA LYS A 312 12.15 -32.15 0.89
C LYS A 312 12.88 -31.99 2.23
N TYR A 313 12.24 -31.37 3.21
CA TYR A 313 12.82 -31.09 4.53
C TYR A 313 12.01 -31.78 5.63
N PRO A 314 12.39 -33.00 6.04
CA PRO A 314 11.56 -33.88 6.88
C PRO A 314 11.29 -33.37 8.30
N ASN A 315 12.10 -32.43 8.82
CA ASN A 315 11.85 -31.82 10.14
C ASN A 315 10.73 -30.79 10.10
N ALA A 316 10.34 -30.35 8.91
CA ALA A 316 9.22 -29.46 8.72
C ALA A 316 7.90 -30.22 8.69
N THR A 317 6.84 -29.54 9.12
CA THR A 317 5.46 -30.04 9.08
C THR A 317 4.62 -29.22 8.14
N PHE A 318 3.88 -29.88 7.25
CA PHE A 318 2.85 -29.26 6.45
C PHE A 318 1.49 -29.39 7.13
N VAL A 319 0.77 -28.27 7.28
CA VAL A 319 -0.58 -28.22 7.85
C VAL A 319 -1.54 -27.76 6.77
N PRO A 320 -2.34 -28.66 6.18
CA PRO A 320 -3.22 -28.33 5.07
C PRO A 320 -4.40 -27.45 5.48
N GLY A 321 -4.76 -26.51 4.60
CA GLY A 321 -5.97 -25.68 4.72
C GLY A 321 -5.98 -24.69 5.88
N ARG A 322 -4.86 -24.47 6.55
CA ARG A 322 -4.74 -23.56 7.70
C ARG A 322 -3.71 -22.46 7.47
N ARG A 323 -3.79 -21.42 8.28
CA ARG A 323 -2.87 -20.27 8.29
C ARG A 323 -1.93 -20.36 9.51
N PRO A 324 -0.73 -19.74 9.47
CA PRO A 324 0.31 -19.99 10.47
C PRO A 324 0.09 -19.30 11.82
N TRP A 325 -1.03 -18.65 12.06
CA TRP A 325 -1.25 -17.79 13.23
C TRP A 325 -1.49 -18.56 14.54
N GLU A 326 -1.59 -19.87 14.49
CA GLU A 326 -1.64 -20.75 15.66
C GLU A 326 -0.26 -21.11 16.20
N VAL A 327 0.81 -20.87 15.42
CA VAL A 327 2.18 -21.17 15.82
C VAL A 327 2.68 -20.14 16.82
N LYS A 328 3.30 -20.61 17.91
CA LYS A 328 3.90 -19.73 18.91
C LYS A 328 5.17 -19.09 18.36
N VAL A 329 5.14 -17.76 18.19
CA VAL A 329 6.25 -16.94 17.69
C VAL A 329 6.34 -15.63 18.45
N ASP A 330 7.50 -14.98 18.34
CA ASP A 330 7.70 -13.64 18.91
C ASP A 330 7.14 -12.55 17.99
N ILE A 331 7.19 -12.76 16.67
CA ILE A 331 6.82 -11.77 15.64
C ILE A 331 5.90 -12.43 14.61
N ALA A 332 4.79 -11.78 14.27
CA ALA A 332 3.86 -12.22 13.24
C ALA A 332 3.80 -11.21 12.11
N LEU A 333 4.05 -11.66 10.89
CA LEU A 333 4.13 -10.82 9.67
C LEU A 333 3.16 -11.33 8.60
N PRO A 334 1.92 -10.82 8.54
CA PRO A 334 1.05 -11.11 7.41
C PRO A 334 1.66 -10.58 6.11
N CYS A 335 1.92 -11.47 5.15
CA CYS A 335 2.59 -11.16 3.88
C CYS A 335 1.83 -11.71 2.66
N ALA A 336 0.61 -12.21 2.81
CA ALA A 336 -0.14 -12.88 1.76
C ALA A 336 -1.36 -12.07 1.29
N THR A 337 -2.50 -12.25 1.92
CA THR A 337 -3.78 -11.75 1.44
C THR A 337 -4.48 -10.83 2.43
N GLN A 338 -5.44 -10.06 1.91
CA GLN A 338 -6.29 -9.21 2.72
C GLN A 338 -7.12 -10.04 3.71
N ASN A 339 -7.29 -9.53 4.93
CA ASN A 339 -8.11 -10.13 5.99
C ASN A 339 -7.73 -11.59 6.36
N GLU A 340 -6.49 -11.97 6.16
CA GLU A 340 -6.04 -13.33 6.46
C GLU A 340 -5.87 -13.63 7.96
N LEU A 341 -5.72 -12.59 8.78
CA LEU A 341 -5.56 -12.69 10.23
C LEU A 341 -6.80 -12.09 10.89
N ASN A 342 -7.66 -12.95 11.41
CA ASN A 342 -8.94 -12.57 12.02
C ASN A 342 -8.85 -12.41 13.55
N GLY A 343 -9.98 -12.12 14.21
CA GLY A 343 -10.02 -11.92 15.65
C GLY A 343 -9.63 -13.16 16.47
N GLU A 344 -9.96 -14.37 16.02
CA GLU A 344 -9.54 -15.61 16.65
C GLU A 344 -8.03 -15.82 16.53
N ASP A 345 -7.47 -15.59 15.33
CA ASP A 345 -6.03 -15.63 15.09
C ASP A 345 -5.28 -14.64 15.98
N ALA A 346 -5.81 -13.41 16.11
CA ALA A 346 -5.25 -12.39 17.00
C ALA A 346 -5.23 -12.87 18.46
N GLN A 347 -6.32 -13.48 18.92
CA GLN A 347 -6.38 -14.02 20.29
C GLN A 347 -5.37 -15.14 20.51
N ASN A 348 -5.16 -16.01 19.52
CA ASN A 348 -4.13 -17.05 19.56
C ASN A 348 -2.73 -16.44 19.70
N LEU A 349 -2.40 -15.43 18.92
CA LEU A 349 -1.12 -14.72 19.00
C LEU A 349 -0.94 -14.03 20.36
N ILE A 350 -1.97 -13.37 20.87
CA ILE A 350 -1.95 -12.72 22.19
C ILE A 350 -1.71 -13.76 23.29
N ASN A 351 -2.44 -14.88 23.27
CA ASN A 351 -2.30 -15.96 24.26
C ASN A 351 -0.93 -16.63 24.20
N ASN A 352 -0.33 -16.72 23.01
CA ASN A 352 1.02 -17.26 22.80
C ASN A 352 2.14 -16.28 23.22
N GLY A 353 1.81 -15.05 23.59
CA GLY A 353 2.79 -14.06 24.02
C GLY A 353 3.56 -13.40 22.87
N THR A 354 3.02 -13.39 21.65
CA THR A 354 3.62 -12.68 20.50
C THR A 354 3.83 -11.21 20.83
N LEU A 355 5.05 -10.71 20.61
CA LEU A 355 5.45 -9.34 20.97
C LEU A 355 5.01 -8.31 19.93
N CYS A 356 5.15 -8.63 18.66
CA CYS A 356 5.02 -7.68 17.56
C CYS A 356 4.25 -8.27 16.39
N ILE A 357 3.34 -7.48 15.85
CA ILE A 357 2.59 -7.79 14.64
C ILE A 357 2.79 -6.64 13.64
N GLY A 358 3.37 -6.94 12.48
CA GLY A 358 3.58 -5.97 11.41
C GLY A 358 2.89 -6.41 10.13
N GLU A 359 1.88 -5.66 9.69
CA GLU A 359 1.23 -5.93 8.41
C GLU A 359 2.13 -5.53 7.24
N ILE A 360 2.72 -6.51 6.56
CA ILE A 360 3.48 -6.25 5.34
C ILE A 360 2.58 -6.37 4.11
N SER A 361 1.54 -7.21 4.16
CA SER A 361 0.47 -7.23 3.16
C SER A 361 -0.47 -6.04 3.31
N ASN A 362 -1.25 -5.75 2.27
CA ASN A 362 -2.31 -4.75 2.35
C ASN A 362 -3.48 -5.30 3.17
N MET A 363 -3.84 -4.62 4.26
CA MET A 363 -4.97 -4.97 5.13
C MET A 363 -4.97 -6.45 5.55
N GLY A 364 -3.82 -6.96 5.99
CA GLY A 364 -3.68 -8.37 6.39
C GLY A 364 -4.51 -8.76 7.60
N CYS A 365 -4.75 -7.85 8.52
CA CYS A 365 -5.57 -8.05 9.72
C CYS A 365 -6.98 -7.53 9.53
N THR A 366 -7.97 -8.25 10.07
CA THR A 366 -9.36 -7.75 10.15
C THR A 366 -9.48 -6.63 11.20
N PRO A 367 -10.52 -5.78 11.14
CA PRO A 367 -10.76 -4.77 12.16
C PRO A 367 -10.82 -5.34 13.59
N GLU A 368 -11.43 -6.51 13.77
CA GLU A 368 -11.53 -7.19 15.07
C GLU A 368 -10.15 -7.60 15.59
N ALA A 369 -9.27 -8.08 14.70
CA ALA A 369 -7.89 -8.41 15.05
C ALA A 369 -7.10 -7.18 15.50
N ILE A 370 -7.20 -6.09 14.75
CA ILE A 370 -6.54 -4.81 15.07
C ILE A 370 -7.00 -4.31 16.43
N ASP A 371 -8.31 -4.29 16.68
CA ASP A 371 -8.89 -3.85 17.95
C ASP A 371 -8.38 -4.71 19.12
N ALA A 372 -8.27 -6.03 18.93
CA ALA A 372 -7.72 -6.92 19.95
C ALA A 372 -6.25 -6.62 20.27
N PHE A 373 -5.42 -6.38 19.27
CA PHE A 373 -4.02 -6.03 19.46
C PHE A 373 -3.85 -4.70 20.20
N ILE A 374 -4.60 -3.67 19.84
CA ILE A 374 -4.57 -2.36 20.49
C ILE A 374 -5.08 -2.45 21.92
N ALA A 375 -6.19 -3.16 22.16
CA ALA A 375 -6.77 -3.35 23.50
C ALA A 375 -5.79 -4.06 24.44
N ASN A 376 -4.99 -4.98 23.94
CA ASN A 376 -3.96 -5.69 24.71
C ASN A 376 -2.58 -5.01 24.66
N LYS A 377 -2.51 -3.79 24.13
CA LYS A 377 -1.29 -2.97 24.06
C LYS A 377 -0.11 -3.68 23.40
N LYS A 378 -0.38 -4.45 22.35
CA LYS A 378 0.65 -5.10 21.54
C LYS A 378 1.34 -4.10 20.63
N LEU A 379 2.57 -4.41 20.25
CA LEU A 379 3.28 -3.71 19.18
C LEU A 379 2.65 -4.12 17.85
N TYR A 380 1.66 -3.37 17.41
CA TYR A 380 0.97 -3.58 16.15
C TYR A 380 1.15 -2.37 15.25
N ALA A 381 1.49 -2.59 13.97
CA ALA A 381 1.58 -1.53 12.97
C ALA A 381 0.84 -1.89 11.68
N PRO A 382 0.10 -0.92 11.10
CA PRO A 382 -0.73 -1.15 9.92
C PRO A 382 0.08 -1.20 8.63
N GLY A 383 -0.50 -1.83 7.61
CA GLY A 383 0.12 -1.99 6.29
C GLY A 383 0.58 -0.69 5.66
N LYS A 384 -0.20 0.38 5.74
CA LYS A 384 0.15 1.68 5.14
C LYS A 384 1.51 2.24 5.59
N ALA A 385 1.97 1.89 6.80
CA ALA A 385 3.29 2.24 7.29
C ALA A 385 4.30 1.12 7.01
N VAL A 386 3.99 -0.10 7.41
CA VAL A 386 4.92 -1.24 7.34
C VAL A 386 5.24 -1.65 5.92
N ASN A 387 4.28 -1.59 5.00
CA ASN A 387 4.50 -1.98 3.60
C ASN A 387 4.92 -0.83 2.67
N ALA A 388 5.23 0.32 3.20
CA ALA A 388 5.61 1.50 2.42
C ALA A 388 6.91 1.33 1.61
N GLY A 389 7.69 0.29 1.86
CA GLY A 389 8.94 0.00 1.15
C GLY A 389 8.78 -0.12 -0.37
N GLY A 390 7.67 -0.66 -0.84
CA GLY A 390 7.38 -0.76 -2.27
C GLY A 390 7.23 0.61 -2.94
N VAL A 391 6.40 1.48 -2.38
CA VAL A 391 6.20 2.83 -2.92
C VAL A 391 7.42 3.72 -2.68
N ALA A 392 8.14 3.54 -1.58
CA ALA A 392 9.39 4.24 -1.31
C ALA A 392 10.44 3.94 -2.40
N THR A 393 10.61 2.67 -2.76
CA THR A 393 11.53 2.27 -3.83
C THR A 393 11.06 2.77 -5.19
N SER A 394 9.76 2.85 -5.44
CA SER A 394 9.24 3.54 -6.63
C SER A 394 9.66 5.02 -6.68
N GLY A 395 9.62 5.72 -5.56
CA GLY A 395 10.14 7.08 -5.45
C GLY A 395 11.65 7.17 -5.69
N LEU A 396 12.41 6.18 -5.23
CA LEU A 396 13.84 6.08 -5.51
C LEU A 396 14.12 5.81 -6.99
N GLU A 397 13.29 5.02 -7.67
CA GLU A 397 13.36 4.87 -9.13
C GLU A 397 13.15 6.21 -9.85
N MET A 398 12.17 7.00 -9.42
CA MET A 398 11.95 8.34 -9.95
C MET A 398 13.17 9.23 -9.78
N SER A 399 13.81 9.20 -8.62
CA SER A 399 15.03 9.97 -8.33
C SER A 399 16.20 9.54 -9.22
N GLN A 400 16.42 8.24 -9.39
CA GLN A 400 17.44 7.71 -10.29
C GLN A 400 17.19 8.14 -11.74
N ASN A 401 15.92 8.08 -12.19
CA ASN A 401 15.54 8.51 -13.53
C ASN A 401 15.78 10.02 -13.76
N ALA A 402 15.43 10.85 -12.77
CA ALA A 402 15.64 12.30 -12.86
C ALA A 402 17.12 12.67 -12.93
N MET A 403 18.00 11.89 -12.30
CA MET A 403 19.45 12.07 -12.31
C MET A 403 20.13 11.40 -13.51
N HIS A 404 19.41 10.61 -14.28
CA HIS A 404 19.97 9.75 -15.36
C HIS A 404 21.08 8.80 -14.86
N LEU A 405 20.91 8.29 -13.64
CA LEU A 405 21.82 7.35 -13.00
C LEU A 405 21.10 6.09 -12.55
N SER A 406 21.85 5.01 -12.37
CA SER A 406 21.39 3.79 -11.71
C SER A 406 22.24 3.56 -10.46
N TRP A 407 21.58 3.43 -9.32
CA TRP A 407 22.25 3.11 -8.05
C TRP A 407 22.45 1.61 -7.90
N ARG A 408 23.50 1.23 -7.19
CA ARG A 408 23.74 -0.16 -6.81
C ARG A 408 22.67 -0.61 -5.80
N ALA A 409 22.51 -1.92 -5.67
CA ALA A 409 21.53 -2.50 -4.74
C ALA A 409 21.72 -2.01 -3.30
N GLU A 410 22.97 -1.91 -2.84
CA GLU A 410 23.33 -1.42 -1.51
C GLU A 410 22.91 0.03 -1.28
N GLU A 411 23.09 0.88 -2.29
CA GLU A 411 22.70 2.30 -2.21
C GLU A 411 21.17 2.45 -2.12
N VAL A 412 20.43 1.67 -2.89
CA VAL A 412 18.96 1.66 -2.84
C VAL A 412 18.48 1.14 -1.49
N ASP A 413 19.05 0.06 -1.00
CA ASP A 413 18.69 -0.57 0.28
C ASP A 413 18.97 0.35 1.47
N GLU A 414 20.11 1.05 1.47
CA GLU A 414 20.44 2.04 2.49
C GLU A 414 19.43 3.19 2.54
N LYS A 415 19.06 3.71 1.37
CA LYS A 415 18.03 4.77 1.27
C LYS A 415 16.67 4.27 1.71
N LEU A 416 16.28 3.06 1.33
CA LEU A 416 15.06 2.40 1.78
C LEU A 416 15.03 2.27 3.30
N HIS A 417 16.11 1.82 3.90
CA HIS A 417 16.25 1.72 5.35
C HIS A 417 16.01 3.08 6.02
N GLY A 418 16.68 4.14 5.56
CA GLY A 418 16.51 5.50 6.08
C GLY A 418 15.07 6.00 5.97
N ILE A 419 14.39 5.73 4.87
CA ILE A 419 12.97 6.10 4.68
C ILE A 419 12.08 5.37 5.69
N MET A 420 12.27 4.07 5.89
CA MET A 420 11.47 3.30 6.85
C MET A 420 11.68 3.75 8.29
N LEU A 421 12.91 4.14 8.68
CA LEU A 421 13.18 4.76 9.98
C LEU A 421 12.43 6.09 10.14
N GLY A 422 12.44 6.91 9.11
CA GLY A 422 11.71 8.19 9.10
C GLY A 422 10.20 8.00 9.25
N ILE A 423 9.62 7.00 8.59
CA ILE A 423 8.20 6.65 8.74
C ILE A 423 7.91 6.24 10.19
N HIS A 424 8.75 5.40 10.77
CA HIS A 424 8.60 4.97 12.15
C HIS A 424 8.62 6.15 13.13
N GLU A 425 9.58 7.07 12.97
CA GLU A 425 9.68 8.27 13.80
C GLU A 425 8.40 9.13 13.74
N GLN A 426 7.83 9.32 12.55
CA GLN A 426 6.59 10.06 12.40
C GLN A 426 5.40 9.33 13.07
N CYS A 427 5.33 8.01 12.96
CA CYS A 427 4.30 7.22 13.63
C CYS A 427 4.41 7.33 15.16
N VAL A 428 5.61 7.30 15.72
CA VAL A 428 5.86 7.50 17.17
C VAL A 428 5.46 8.89 17.59
N LYS A 429 5.86 9.91 16.85
CA LYS A 429 5.56 11.32 17.17
C LYS A 429 4.06 11.57 17.33
N TYR A 430 3.24 11.00 16.45
CA TYR A 430 1.80 11.25 16.44
C TYR A 430 0.97 10.13 17.09
N GLY A 431 1.56 8.99 17.38
CA GLY A 431 0.86 7.80 17.91
C GLY A 431 1.09 7.55 19.40
N THR A 432 2.05 8.23 20.03
CA THR A 432 2.33 8.01 21.46
C THR A 432 1.18 8.51 22.32
N GLU A 433 0.61 7.61 23.12
CA GLU A 433 -0.49 7.88 24.04
C GLU A 433 0.05 8.40 25.39
N ALA A 434 -0.86 8.90 26.23
CA ALA A 434 -0.50 9.48 27.53
C ALA A 434 0.21 8.49 28.48
N ASP A 435 -0.08 7.20 28.35
CA ASP A 435 0.53 6.13 29.15
C ASP A 435 1.86 5.60 28.54
N GLY A 436 2.31 6.20 27.44
CA GLY A 436 3.54 5.80 26.73
C GLY A 436 3.35 4.70 25.69
N TYR A 437 2.14 4.13 25.57
CA TYR A 437 1.83 3.18 24.49
C TYR A 437 1.87 3.88 23.12
N ILE A 438 2.41 3.22 22.11
CA ILE A 438 2.45 3.74 20.76
C ILE A 438 1.34 3.08 19.95
N ASN A 439 0.32 3.85 19.60
CA ASN A 439 -0.72 3.45 18.68
C ASN A 439 -0.27 3.79 17.24
N TYR A 440 0.33 2.81 16.57
CA TYR A 440 0.85 3.01 15.21
C TYR A 440 -0.23 3.25 14.17
N VAL A 441 -1.45 2.79 14.38
CA VAL A 441 -2.59 3.08 13.48
C VAL A 441 -2.91 4.57 13.50
N LYS A 442 -3.08 5.12 14.70
CA LYS A 442 -3.29 6.55 14.91
C LYS A 442 -2.10 7.37 14.41
N GLY A 443 -0.89 6.94 14.74
CA GLY A 443 0.34 7.61 14.33
C GLY A 443 0.47 7.70 12.81
N ALA A 444 0.25 6.61 12.10
CA ALA A 444 0.32 6.58 10.65
C ALA A 444 -0.75 7.45 9.97
N ASN A 445 -1.99 7.39 10.46
CA ASN A 445 -3.09 8.19 9.92
C ASN A 445 -2.83 9.70 10.10
N ILE A 446 -2.45 10.11 11.29
CA ILE A 446 -2.20 11.53 11.60
C ILE A 446 -0.95 12.03 10.88
N ALA A 447 0.14 11.28 10.87
CA ALA A 447 1.38 11.67 10.19
C ALA A 447 1.16 11.90 8.70
N GLY A 448 0.47 10.98 8.03
CA GLY A 448 0.12 11.12 6.61
C GLY A 448 -0.73 12.36 6.33
N PHE A 449 -1.76 12.59 7.16
CA PHE A 449 -2.63 13.75 7.05
C PHE A 449 -1.88 15.08 7.26
N MET A 450 -1.08 15.18 8.32
CA MET A 450 -0.45 16.45 8.73
C MET A 450 0.45 17.02 7.64
N LYS A 451 1.22 16.20 6.96
CA LYS A 451 2.10 16.67 5.88
C LYS A 451 1.29 17.24 4.70
N VAL A 452 0.23 16.56 4.28
CA VAL A 452 -0.65 17.01 3.20
C VAL A 452 -1.39 18.28 3.61
N ALA A 453 -1.94 18.32 4.82
CA ALA A 453 -2.63 19.49 5.37
C ALA A 453 -1.72 20.72 5.41
N HIS A 454 -0.50 20.60 5.94
CA HIS A 454 0.47 21.69 5.98
C HIS A 454 0.83 22.19 4.58
N ALA A 455 1.06 21.28 3.62
CA ALA A 455 1.36 21.67 2.24
C ALA A 455 0.19 22.41 1.59
N MET A 456 -1.03 21.89 1.73
CA MET A 456 -2.23 22.53 1.18
C MET A 456 -2.48 23.90 1.79
N MET A 457 -2.28 24.05 3.10
CA MET A 457 -2.43 25.35 3.78
C MET A 457 -1.36 26.36 3.35
N ALA A 458 -0.11 25.90 3.20
CA ALA A 458 1.00 26.75 2.81
C ALA A 458 0.93 27.24 1.34
N GLN A 459 0.39 26.41 0.45
CA GLN A 459 0.24 26.74 -0.98
C GLN A 459 -0.99 27.61 -1.26
N GLY A 460 -1.87 27.79 -0.30
CA GLY A 460 -3.07 28.59 -0.46
C GLY A 460 -4.22 27.83 -1.14
N ILE A 461 -5.10 28.55 -1.79
CA ILE A 461 -6.27 28.01 -2.49
C ILE A 461 -5.96 27.99 -3.99
N VAL A 462 -5.59 26.83 -4.49
CA VAL A 462 -5.22 26.57 -5.88
C VAL A 462 -6.01 25.41 -6.45
#